data_3ab602524bbc757e241cefabdcc55a9e
#
_entry.id   3ab602524bbc757e241cefabdcc55a9e
#
_cell.length_a   1.000
_cell.length_b   1.000
_cell.length_c   1.000
_cell.angle_alpha   90.00
_cell.angle_beta   90.00
_cell.angle_gamma   90.00
#
_symmetry.space_group_name_H-M   'P 1'
#
loop_
_entity.id
_entity.type
_entity.pdbx_description
1 polymer ?
#
loop_
_entity_poly.entity_id
_entity_poly.type
_entity_poly.pdbx_seq_one_letter_code
_entity_poly.pdbx_strand_id
1 'polypeptide(L)'
;DMKRIITIAALTGFSATLAFADVRVDEAAQLQQDGKIKQFSALNEIAMKEHPAATITDTELEDAYGKYVYQVELRDAAGKEWDIDIDASTGEVLRSQQDD
;
A
#
# COMPACT_ATOMS: atom_id res chain seq x y z
N ASP A 1 -14.44 -6.92 6.02
CA ASP A 1 -13.92 -7.90 6.94
C ASP A 1 -14.20 -7.50 8.37
N MET A 2 -14.81 -8.39 9.09
CA MET A 2 -15.26 -8.13 10.45
C MET A 2 -14.11 -7.74 11.39
N LYS A 3 -12.97 -8.35 11.21
CA LYS A 3 -11.84 -8.05 12.08
C LYS A 3 -11.39 -6.62 11.95
N ARG A 4 -11.38 -6.11 10.75
CA ARG A 4 -10.97 -4.73 10.54
C ARG A 4 -11.95 -3.78 11.18
N ILE A 5 -13.22 -4.07 11.05
CA ILE A 5 -14.24 -3.22 11.62
C ILE A 5 -14.09 -3.15 13.12
N ILE A 6 -13.84 -4.28 13.74
CA ILE A 6 -13.66 -4.32 15.18
C ILE A 6 -12.47 -3.49 15.60
N THR A 7 -11.39 -3.60 14.86
CA THR A 7 -10.19 -2.84 15.18
C THR A 7 -10.46 -1.36 15.13
N ILE A 8 -11.16 -0.92 14.10
CA ILE A 8 -11.49 0.49 13.97
C ILE A 8 -12.33 0.94 15.14
N ALA A 9 -13.30 0.15 15.50
CA ALA A 9 -14.16 0.50 16.62
C ALA A 9 -13.38 0.66 17.91
N ALA A 10 -12.40 -0.18 18.10
CA ALA A 10 -11.59 -0.10 19.31
C ALA A 10 -10.83 1.21 19.41
N LEU A 11 -10.56 1.82 18.29
CA LEU A 11 -9.78 3.05 18.26
C LEU A 11 -10.64 4.30 18.33
N THR A 12 -11.93 4.16 18.30
CA THR A 12 -12.78 5.34 18.22
C THR A 12 -12.66 6.24 19.42
N GLY A 13 -12.30 5.72 20.55
CA GLY A 13 -12.15 6.55 21.71
C GLY A 13 -10.96 7.48 21.64
N PHE A 14 -10.20 7.37 20.63
CA PHE A 14 -8.94 8.05 20.53
C PHE A 14 -8.84 8.81 19.27
N SER A 15 -8.79 10.06 19.38
CA SER A 15 -8.77 10.90 18.21
C SER A 15 -7.45 10.86 17.49
N ALA A 16 -6.45 10.30 18.09
CA ALA A 16 -5.14 10.32 17.47
C ALA A 16 -5.06 9.27 16.39
N THR A 17 -5.85 9.43 15.41
CA THR A 17 -5.78 8.54 14.27
C THR A 17 -4.59 8.90 13.43
N LEU A 18 -3.95 7.89 12.92
CA LEU A 18 -2.89 8.10 11.96
C LEU A 18 -3.55 8.50 10.65
N ALA A 19 -3.49 9.75 10.37
CA ALA A 19 -4.07 10.24 9.14
C ALA A 19 -3.02 10.11 8.06
N PHE A 20 -3.18 9.11 7.22
CA PHE A 20 -2.35 9.00 6.02
C PHE A 20 -3.03 9.80 4.93
N ALA A 21 -2.27 10.61 4.25
CA ALA A 21 -2.81 11.40 3.16
C ALA A 21 -2.45 10.74 1.84
N ASP A 22 -3.45 10.66 0.96
CA ASP A 22 -3.19 10.18 -0.39
C ASP A 22 -2.33 11.20 -1.11
N VAL A 23 -1.33 10.70 -1.81
CA VAL A 23 -0.46 11.56 -2.60
C VAL A 23 -1.11 11.77 -3.96
N ARG A 24 -1.17 13.02 -4.40
CA ARG A 24 -1.79 13.34 -5.67
C ARG A 24 -0.93 12.84 -6.82
N VAL A 25 -1.59 12.65 -7.96
CA VAL A 25 -0.92 12.06 -9.13
C VAL A 25 0.27 12.89 -9.58
N ASP A 26 0.11 14.22 -9.61
CA ASP A 26 1.19 15.09 -10.06
C ASP A 26 2.35 15.10 -9.05
N GLU A 27 2.04 15.03 -7.78
CA GLU A 27 3.07 14.96 -6.75
C GLU A 27 3.80 13.64 -6.82
N ALA A 28 3.07 12.55 -7.04
CA ALA A 28 3.66 11.23 -7.17
C ALA A 28 4.65 11.19 -8.34
N ALA A 29 4.27 11.81 -9.45
CA ALA A 29 5.15 11.86 -10.61
C ALA A 29 6.44 12.60 -10.28
N GLN A 30 6.32 13.70 -9.55
CA GLN A 30 7.48 14.49 -9.18
C GLN A 30 8.40 13.72 -8.24
N LEU A 31 7.82 12.99 -7.28
CA LEU A 31 8.61 12.19 -6.35
C LEU A 31 9.40 11.12 -7.07
N GLN A 32 8.80 10.50 -8.08
CA GLN A 32 9.50 9.51 -8.88
C GLN A 32 10.64 10.15 -9.68
N GLN A 33 10.36 11.30 -10.29
CA GLN A 33 11.36 12.01 -11.06
C GLN A 33 12.55 12.42 -10.20
N ASP A 34 12.28 12.88 -8.99
CA ASP A 34 13.32 13.35 -8.09
C ASP A 34 14.06 12.20 -7.40
N GLY A 35 13.64 10.97 -7.62
CA GLY A 35 14.29 9.83 -7.01
C GLY A 35 13.98 9.68 -5.54
N LYS A 36 12.97 10.35 -5.05
CA LYS A 36 12.59 10.22 -3.64
C LYS A 36 11.83 8.95 -3.37
N ILE A 37 11.20 8.42 -4.39
CA ILE A 37 10.58 7.10 -4.34
C ILE A 37 10.98 6.36 -5.60
N LYS A 38 10.82 5.05 -5.57
CA LYS A 38 11.07 4.23 -6.74
C LYS A 38 9.97 4.42 -7.76
N GLN A 39 10.25 4.04 -9.01
CA GLN A 39 9.22 4.06 -10.04
C GLN A 39 8.10 3.11 -9.68
N PHE A 40 6.87 3.49 -10.00
CA PHE A 40 5.72 2.64 -9.70
C PHE A 40 5.86 1.27 -10.35
N SER A 41 6.41 1.21 -11.55
CA SER A 41 6.61 -0.08 -12.22
C SER A 41 7.49 -1.00 -11.40
N ALA A 42 8.53 -0.46 -10.77
CA ALA A 42 9.42 -1.26 -9.93
C ALA A 42 8.70 -1.73 -8.67
N LEU A 43 7.89 -0.86 -8.07
CA LEU A 43 7.14 -1.21 -6.89
C LEU A 43 6.09 -2.27 -7.19
N ASN A 44 5.46 -2.17 -8.34
CA ASN A 44 4.50 -3.19 -8.78
C ASN A 44 5.17 -4.55 -8.95
N GLU A 45 6.39 -4.56 -9.48
CA GLU A 45 7.12 -5.81 -9.62
C GLU A 45 7.42 -6.44 -8.27
N ILE A 46 7.75 -5.62 -7.29
CA ILE A 46 8.01 -6.11 -5.95
C ILE A 46 6.77 -6.78 -5.39
N ALA A 47 5.61 -6.13 -5.54
CA ALA A 47 4.35 -6.72 -5.07
C ALA A 47 4.05 -8.03 -5.78
N MET A 48 4.26 -8.09 -7.09
CA MET A 48 3.97 -9.29 -7.86
C MET A 48 4.86 -10.46 -7.49
N LYS A 49 6.06 -10.18 -6.99
CA LYS A 49 6.92 -11.27 -6.54
C LYS A 49 6.37 -11.98 -5.31
N GLU A 50 5.54 -11.28 -4.52
CA GLU A 50 4.91 -11.91 -3.37
C GLU A 50 3.87 -12.94 -3.82
N HIS A 51 3.20 -12.68 -4.94
CA HIS A 51 2.16 -13.57 -5.45
C HIS A 51 2.22 -13.56 -6.97
N PRO A 52 3.12 -14.36 -7.58
CA PRO A 52 3.41 -14.23 -9.02
C PRO A 52 2.22 -14.46 -9.94
N ALA A 53 1.23 -15.24 -9.50
CA ALA A 53 0.08 -15.52 -10.34
C ALA A 53 -1.07 -14.53 -10.13
N ALA A 54 -0.85 -13.51 -9.31
CA ALA A 54 -1.90 -12.58 -8.96
C ALA A 54 -2.00 -11.45 -9.99
N THR A 55 -3.11 -10.71 -9.89
CA THR A 55 -3.34 -9.52 -10.70
C THR A 55 -3.47 -8.33 -9.77
N ILE A 56 -2.86 -7.21 -10.14
CA ILE A 56 -3.00 -5.99 -9.37
C ILE A 56 -4.36 -5.40 -9.67
N THR A 57 -5.15 -5.15 -8.63
CA THR A 57 -6.49 -4.58 -8.78
C THR A 57 -6.56 -3.12 -8.36
N ASP A 58 -5.65 -2.67 -7.51
CA ASP A 58 -5.64 -1.28 -7.09
C ASP A 58 -4.28 -0.93 -6.51
N THR A 59 -3.90 0.35 -6.62
CA THR A 59 -2.68 0.84 -6.01
C THR A 59 -2.94 2.23 -5.45
N GLU A 60 -2.25 2.55 -4.36
CA GLU A 60 -2.30 3.87 -3.75
C GLU A 60 -0.93 4.24 -3.20
N LEU A 61 -0.59 5.51 -3.30
CA LEU A 61 0.61 6.03 -2.65
C LEU A 61 0.16 6.94 -1.53
N GLU A 62 0.67 6.71 -0.33
CA GLU A 62 0.29 7.48 0.84
C GLU A 62 1.50 8.09 1.51
N ASP A 63 1.30 9.28 2.07
CA ASP A 63 2.31 9.95 2.87
C ASP A 63 1.99 9.68 4.34
N ALA A 64 2.83 8.88 4.97
CA ALA A 64 2.66 8.51 6.38
C ALA A 64 3.75 9.24 7.18
N TYR A 65 3.49 10.50 7.47
CA TYR A 65 4.41 11.33 8.25
C TYR A 65 5.80 11.41 7.60
N GLY A 66 5.81 11.70 6.31
CA GLY A 66 7.05 11.86 5.57
C GLY A 66 7.62 10.57 5.04
N LYS A 67 7.02 9.46 5.39
CA LYS A 67 7.40 8.17 4.83
C LYS A 67 6.36 7.79 3.80
N TYR A 68 6.82 7.51 2.60
CA TYR A 68 5.88 7.18 1.51
C TYR A 68 5.67 5.68 1.48
N VAL A 69 4.40 5.28 1.50
CA VAL A 69 4.02 3.87 1.49
C VAL A 69 3.18 3.61 0.24
N TYR A 70 3.61 2.65 -0.53
CA TYR A 70 2.89 2.24 -1.73
C TYR A 70 2.07 1.00 -1.39
N GLN A 71 0.76 1.12 -1.51
CA GLN A 71 -0.16 0.04 -1.19
C GLN A 71 -0.63 -0.60 -2.48
N VAL A 72 -0.57 -1.92 -2.54
CA VAL A 72 -0.98 -2.68 -3.71
C VAL A 72 -2.00 -3.72 -3.28
N GLU A 73 -3.13 -3.73 -3.96
CA GLU A 73 -4.11 -4.79 -3.79
C GLU A 73 -3.96 -5.79 -4.91
N LEU A 74 -3.90 -7.05 -4.54
CA LEU A 74 -3.75 -8.14 -5.49
C LEU A 74 -4.91 -9.10 -5.36
N ARG A 75 -5.27 -9.72 -6.47
CA ARG A 75 -6.20 -10.86 -6.46
C ARG A 75 -5.48 -12.05 -7.05
N ASP A 76 -5.37 -13.13 -6.27
CA ASP A 76 -4.63 -14.30 -6.74
C ASP A 76 -5.52 -15.21 -7.60
N ALA A 77 -4.94 -16.30 -8.09
CA ALA A 77 -5.64 -17.19 -9.00
C ALA A 77 -6.85 -17.87 -8.35
N ALA A 78 -6.85 -17.95 -7.04
CA ALA A 78 -7.97 -18.54 -6.30
C ALA A 78 -9.03 -17.50 -5.97
N GLY A 79 -8.84 -16.26 -6.40
CA GLY A 79 -9.79 -15.20 -6.13
C GLY A 79 -9.62 -14.54 -4.78
N LYS A 80 -8.57 -14.86 -4.06
CA LYS A 80 -8.32 -14.25 -2.76
C LYS A 80 -7.60 -12.92 -2.93
N GLU A 81 -7.90 -12.00 -2.04
CA GLU A 81 -7.31 -10.67 -2.10
C GLU A 81 -6.19 -10.53 -1.10
N TRP A 82 -5.17 -9.81 -1.51
CA TRP A 82 -3.99 -9.57 -0.69
C TRP A 82 -3.67 -8.09 -0.69
N ASP A 83 -3.25 -7.58 0.47
CA ASP A 83 -2.78 -6.22 0.62
C ASP A 83 -1.29 -6.24 0.87
N ILE A 84 -0.55 -5.55 0.03
CA ILE A 84 0.90 -5.46 0.15
C ILE A 84 1.25 -4.00 0.37
N ASP A 85 1.94 -3.72 1.46
CA ASP A 85 2.44 -2.37 1.72
C ASP A 85 3.94 -2.37 1.52
N ILE A 86 4.43 -1.40 0.76
CA ILE A 86 5.84 -1.32 0.38
C ILE A 86 6.35 0.07 0.74
N ASP A 87 7.52 0.13 1.35
CA ASP A 87 8.21 1.40 1.53
C ASP A 87 8.60 1.91 0.14
N ALA A 88 8.00 3.01 -0.28
CA ALA A 88 8.16 3.47 -1.65
C ALA A 88 9.59 3.95 -1.94
N SER A 89 10.32 4.36 -0.90
CA SER A 89 11.68 4.85 -1.08
C SER A 89 12.70 3.71 -1.21
N THR A 90 12.50 2.64 -0.44
CA THR A 90 13.47 1.55 -0.38
C THR A 90 13.04 0.30 -1.13
N GLY A 91 11.75 0.12 -1.33
CA GLY A 91 11.22 -1.10 -1.91
C GLY A 91 11.00 -2.21 -0.91
N GLU A 92 11.20 -1.94 0.37
CA GLU A 92 11.03 -2.95 1.40
C GLU A 92 9.56 -3.27 1.58
N VAL A 93 9.22 -4.56 1.61
CA VAL A 93 7.84 -4.99 1.86
C VAL A 93 7.59 -4.86 3.36
N LEU A 94 6.66 -3.99 3.71
CA LEU A 94 6.34 -3.72 5.11
C LEU A 94 5.25 -4.63 5.62
N ARG A 95 4.36 -5.06 4.76
CA ARG A 95 3.23 -5.89 5.15
C ARG A 95 2.75 -6.66 3.94
N SER A 96 2.39 -7.91 4.17
CA SER A 96 1.75 -8.74 3.16
C SER A 96 0.67 -9.53 3.89
N GLN A 97 -0.58 -9.22 3.61
CA GLN A 97 -1.68 -9.76 4.38
C GLN A 97 -2.84 -10.12 3.48
N GLN A 98 -3.40 -11.29 3.73
CA GLN A 98 -4.60 -11.71 3.02
C GLN A 98 -5.79 -10.92 3.55
N ASP A 99 -6.59 -10.42 2.63
CA ASP A 99 -7.75 -9.60 2.94
C ASP A 99 -8.98 -10.30 2.39
N ASP A 100 -9.70 -10.93 3.25
CA ASP A 100 -10.93 -11.63 2.86
C ASP A 100 -12.13 -10.84 3.22
#